data_e07fb423a2b46841d1dc0d68eefbfa4e
#
_entry.id   e07fb423a2b46841d1dc0d68eefbfa4e
#
_cell.length_a   1.000
_cell.length_b   1.000
_cell.length_c   1.000
_cell.angle_alpha   90.00
_cell.angle_beta   90.00
_cell.angle_gamma   90.00
#
_symmetry.space_group_name_H-M   'P 1'
#
loop_
_entity.id
_entity.type
_entity.pdbx_description
1 polymer ?
#
loop_
_entity_poly.entity_id
_entity_poly.type
_entity_poly.pdbx_seq_one_letter_code
_entity_poly.pdbx_strand_id
1 'polypeptide(L)'
;MATTPKAQNNYKKITKLDLSNQNLTSFPDYVFKMTNLRKLILHNNHISKIPPQIKALSKLMVLDLSNNELSIIGYQVLKLPKLKILNLCYNQIVCLPNGIKEVGIKQLLLSNNRLSRLNIGGFRKLERLTINNNELNIVALEGVYPFLKDIWMGNNPIKRIAITKTNAPTLRGIYTYTYSCNIKNVAENYKPLMLTKGNAIDIFLGKLKTDN
;
A
#
# COMPACT_ATOMS: atom_id res chain seq x y z
N MET A 1 22.85 -9.28 -14.87
CA MET A 1 23.69 -9.07 -13.66
C MET A 1 23.57 -7.60 -13.28
N ALA A 2 23.01 -7.29 -12.10
CA ALA A 2 22.90 -5.90 -11.64
C ALA A 2 24.29 -5.31 -11.48
N THR A 3 24.59 -4.23 -12.21
CA THR A 3 25.88 -3.54 -12.13
C THR A 3 26.03 -2.93 -10.73
N THR A 4 26.94 -3.49 -9.93
CA THR A 4 27.36 -2.90 -8.67
C THR A 4 27.88 -1.49 -8.91
N PRO A 5 27.43 -0.44 -8.20
CA PRO A 5 28.03 0.87 -8.29
C PRO A 5 29.52 0.76 -7.89
N LYS A 6 30.40 1.04 -8.83
CA LYS A 6 31.84 1.10 -8.56
C LYS A 6 32.10 2.20 -7.54
N ALA A 7 32.35 1.83 -6.30
CA ALA A 7 33.10 2.47 -5.23
C ALA A 7 32.48 2.15 -3.86
N GLN A 8 33.09 1.25 -3.12
CA GLN A 8 32.67 0.83 -1.77
C GLN A 8 32.56 1.97 -0.73
N ASN A 9 33.09 3.14 -1.02
CA ASN A 9 33.14 4.28 -0.07
C ASN A 9 31.96 5.27 -0.18
N ASN A 10 31.00 5.09 -1.11
CA ASN A 10 30.00 6.14 -1.38
C ASN A 10 28.57 5.78 -1.01
N TYR A 11 28.30 4.61 -0.44
CA TYR A 11 26.94 4.17 -0.08
C TYR A 11 26.19 5.14 0.84
N LYS A 12 26.90 5.81 1.74
CA LYS A 12 26.31 6.80 2.65
C LYS A 12 25.82 8.09 1.96
N LYS A 13 26.27 8.38 0.74
CA LYS A 13 25.82 9.56 -0.03
C LYS A 13 24.56 9.27 -0.83
N ILE A 14 24.22 8.00 -1.04
CA ILE A 14 23.08 7.61 -1.88
C ILE A 14 21.80 7.80 -1.08
N THR A 15 20.88 8.61 -1.62
CA THR A 15 19.58 8.90 -1.04
C THR A 15 18.43 8.35 -1.88
N LYS A 16 18.68 8.02 -3.16
CA LYS A 16 17.71 7.41 -4.08
C LYS A 16 18.41 6.29 -4.85
N LEU A 17 17.73 5.17 -4.99
CA LEU A 17 18.20 4.03 -5.77
C LEU A 17 17.04 3.47 -6.56
N ASP A 18 17.27 3.27 -7.85
CA ASP A 18 16.35 2.62 -8.76
C ASP A 18 16.98 1.34 -9.29
N LEU A 19 16.34 0.22 -8.99
CA LEU A 19 16.70 -1.14 -9.41
C LEU A 19 15.52 -1.82 -10.11
N SER A 20 14.65 -1.04 -10.74
CA SER A 20 13.52 -1.56 -11.49
C SER A 20 13.97 -2.34 -12.73
N ASN A 21 13.14 -3.31 -13.18
CA ASN A 21 13.34 -4.07 -14.41
C ASN A 21 14.72 -4.79 -14.49
N GLN A 22 15.20 -5.37 -13.40
CA GLN A 22 16.52 -6.01 -13.34
C GLN A 22 16.46 -7.53 -13.12
N ASN A 23 15.29 -8.15 -13.23
CA ASN A 23 15.08 -9.57 -13.00
C ASN A 23 15.62 -10.04 -11.62
N LEU A 24 15.56 -9.18 -10.62
CA LEU A 24 16.02 -9.50 -9.27
C LEU A 24 15.05 -10.46 -8.59
N THR A 25 15.56 -11.55 -8.03
CA THR A 25 14.78 -12.49 -7.20
C THR A 25 14.85 -12.15 -5.71
N SER A 26 15.78 -11.27 -5.32
CA SER A 26 15.98 -10.80 -3.95
C SER A 26 16.58 -9.40 -3.92
N PHE A 27 16.55 -8.76 -2.75
CA PHE A 27 17.26 -7.50 -2.54
C PHE A 27 18.78 -7.73 -2.60
N PRO A 28 19.54 -6.96 -3.39
CA PRO A 28 20.98 -7.03 -3.37
C PRO A 28 21.55 -6.57 -2.02
N ASP A 29 22.51 -7.31 -1.44
CA ASP A 29 23.04 -7.05 -0.09
C ASP A 29 23.64 -5.65 0.08
N TYR A 30 24.22 -5.09 -0.97
CA TYR A 30 24.81 -3.74 -0.91
C TYR A 30 23.77 -2.64 -0.62
N VAL A 31 22.47 -2.88 -0.90
CA VAL A 31 21.39 -1.92 -0.63
C VAL A 31 21.34 -1.59 0.87
N PHE A 32 21.52 -2.58 1.73
CA PHE A 32 21.45 -2.41 3.19
C PHE A 32 22.63 -1.59 3.77
N LYS A 33 23.69 -1.38 3.00
CA LYS A 33 24.80 -0.48 3.35
C LYS A 33 24.47 0.99 3.10
N MET A 34 23.39 1.28 2.37
CA MET A 34 22.93 2.64 2.02
C MET A 34 22.02 3.23 3.10
N THR A 35 22.53 3.41 4.31
CA THR A 35 21.74 3.81 5.49
C THR A 35 21.11 5.21 5.39
N ASN A 36 21.52 6.04 4.42
CA ASN A 36 20.91 7.34 4.12
C ASN A 36 19.83 7.28 3.02
N LEU A 37 19.51 6.07 2.51
CA LEU A 37 18.53 5.90 1.44
C LEU A 37 17.15 6.38 1.88
N ARG A 38 16.52 7.22 1.05
CA ARG A 38 15.17 7.78 1.26
C ARG A 38 14.15 7.20 0.29
N LYS A 39 14.58 6.82 -0.90
CA LYS A 39 13.73 6.25 -1.93
C LYS A 39 14.40 5.03 -2.54
N LEU A 40 13.71 3.89 -2.50
CA LEU A 40 14.12 2.62 -3.12
C LEU A 40 13.02 2.16 -4.06
N ILE A 41 13.39 1.97 -5.32
CA ILE A 41 12.52 1.48 -6.38
C ILE A 41 13.01 0.10 -6.80
N LEU A 42 12.13 -0.89 -6.72
CA LEU A 42 12.38 -2.29 -7.04
C LEU A 42 11.24 -2.88 -7.90
N HIS A 43 10.44 -2.03 -8.54
CA HIS A 43 9.31 -2.51 -9.34
C HIS A 43 9.76 -3.35 -10.55
N ASN A 44 8.86 -4.20 -11.05
CA ASN A 44 9.11 -5.08 -12.18
C ASN A 44 10.36 -5.97 -11.97
N ASN A 45 10.34 -6.75 -10.92
CA ASN A 45 11.33 -7.77 -10.59
C ASN A 45 10.63 -9.09 -10.21
N HIS A 46 11.36 -10.07 -9.71
CA HIS A 46 10.86 -11.37 -9.25
C HIS A 46 11.07 -11.56 -7.74
N ILE A 47 10.97 -10.48 -6.97
CA ILE A 47 11.23 -10.51 -5.54
C ILE A 47 10.05 -11.17 -4.82
N SER A 48 10.32 -12.29 -4.13
CA SER A 48 9.31 -13.05 -3.40
C SER A 48 9.27 -12.76 -1.89
N LYS A 49 10.31 -12.11 -1.33
CA LYS A 49 10.40 -11.84 0.11
C LYS A 49 11.07 -10.49 0.40
N ILE A 50 10.59 -9.80 1.43
CA ILE A 50 11.26 -8.62 1.99
C ILE A 50 12.15 -9.09 3.14
N PRO A 51 13.48 -8.98 3.03
CA PRO A 51 14.39 -9.54 4.03
C PRO A 51 14.42 -8.70 5.32
N PRO A 52 14.69 -9.31 6.49
CA PRO A 52 14.75 -8.59 7.77
C PRO A 52 15.77 -7.45 7.79
N GLN A 53 16.81 -7.52 6.97
CA GLN A 53 17.83 -6.51 6.81
C GLN A 53 17.29 -5.15 6.35
N ILE A 54 16.05 -5.09 5.82
CA ILE A 54 15.36 -3.84 5.45
C ILE A 54 15.35 -2.83 6.61
N LYS A 55 15.40 -3.29 7.87
CA LYS A 55 15.50 -2.43 9.07
C LYS A 55 16.70 -1.50 9.07
N ALA A 56 17.77 -1.81 8.34
CA ALA A 56 18.95 -0.95 8.22
C ALA A 56 18.64 0.37 7.49
N LEU A 57 17.59 0.39 6.67
CA LEU A 57 17.16 1.56 5.89
C LEU A 57 16.26 2.50 6.72
N SER A 58 16.72 2.90 7.89
CA SER A 58 15.94 3.69 8.87
C SER A 58 15.48 5.06 8.37
N LYS A 59 16.10 5.59 7.30
CA LYS A 59 15.72 6.87 6.66
C LYS A 59 14.81 6.69 5.44
N LEU A 60 14.43 5.46 5.10
CA LEU A 60 13.60 5.18 3.92
C LEU A 60 12.22 5.80 4.09
N MET A 61 11.80 6.55 3.09
CA MET A 61 10.50 7.24 3.03
C MET A 61 9.57 6.65 1.98
N VAL A 62 10.14 6.14 0.89
CA VAL A 62 9.41 5.57 -0.24
C VAL A 62 10.02 4.22 -0.58
N LEU A 63 9.19 3.18 -0.60
CA LEU A 63 9.54 1.85 -1.07
C LEU A 63 8.53 1.42 -2.13
N ASP A 64 9.02 1.16 -3.33
CA ASP A 64 8.22 0.63 -4.42
C ASP A 64 8.66 -0.80 -4.74
N LEU A 65 7.78 -1.74 -4.47
CA LEU A 65 7.90 -3.18 -4.75
C LEU A 65 6.78 -3.66 -5.67
N SER A 66 6.16 -2.76 -6.42
CA SER A 66 5.09 -3.14 -7.34
C SER A 66 5.59 -4.07 -8.44
N ASN A 67 4.68 -4.91 -8.92
CA ASN A 67 4.97 -5.91 -9.94
C ASN A 67 6.17 -6.81 -9.55
N ASN A 68 5.95 -7.59 -8.51
CA ASN A 68 6.86 -8.57 -7.95
C ASN A 68 6.08 -9.84 -7.55
N GLU A 69 6.71 -10.76 -6.84
CA GLU A 69 6.13 -12.06 -6.47
C GLU A 69 5.90 -12.21 -4.95
N LEU A 70 5.67 -11.08 -4.25
CA LEU A 70 5.46 -11.08 -2.82
C LEU A 70 4.11 -11.72 -2.47
N SER A 71 4.12 -12.76 -1.61
CA SER A 71 2.90 -13.37 -1.05
C SER A 71 2.58 -12.89 0.36
N ILE A 72 3.59 -12.40 1.08
CA ILE A 72 3.47 -11.86 2.43
C ILE A 72 4.27 -10.57 2.59
N ILE A 73 3.85 -9.72 3.52
CA ILE A 73 4.58 -8.53 3.92
C ILE A 73 5.31 -8.81 5.21
N GLY A 74 6.63 -8.67 5.18
CA GLY A 74 7.45 -8.79 6.39
C GLY A 74 7.13 -7.66 7.38
N TYR A 75 6.92 -8.00 8.64
CA TYR A 75 6.62 -7.05 9.72
C TYR A 75 7.65 -5.92 9.84
N GLN A 76 8.90 -6.21 9.49
CA GLN A 76 10.03 -5.28 9.59
C GLN A 76 9.88 -4.06 8.68
N VAL A 77 9.30 -4.20 7.49
CA VAL A 77 9.09 -3.07 6.59
C VAL A 77 8.06 -2.08 7.14
N LEU A 78 7.05 -2.59 7.84
CA LEU A 78 6.00 -1.78 8.45
C LEU A 78 6.51 -0.98 9.66
N LYS A 79 7.59 -1.42 10.28
CA LYS A 79 8.27 -0.76 11.40
C LYS A 79 9.30 0.28 10.98
N LEU A 80 9.53 0.51 9.70
CA LEU A 80 10.47 1.53 9.25
C LEU A 80 10.00 2.92 9.70
N PRO A 81 10.81 3.64 10.51
CA PRO A 81 10.33 4.79 11.27
C PRO A 81 9.96 6.00 10.40
N LYS A 82 10.52 6.09 9.18
CA LYS A 82 10.28 7.20 8.26
C LYS A 82 9.51 6.81 7.01
N LEU A 83 9.09 5.55 6.85
CA LEU A 83 8.36 5.11 5.69
C LEU A 83 7.00 5.79 5.61
N LYS A 84 6.72 6.44 4.47
CA LYS A 84 5.48 7.18 4.19
C LYS A 84 4.69 6.58 3.05
N ILE A 85 5.37 6.05 2.04
CA ILE A 85 4.76 5.47 0.85
C ILE A 85 5.28 4.05 0.69
N LEU A 86 4.36 3.08 0.69
CA LEU A 86 4.64 1.68 0.41
C LEU A 86 3.76 1.24 -0.75
N ASN A 87 4.41 0.99 -1.90
CA ASN A 87 3.74 0.46 -3.08
C ASN A 87 4.01 -1.04 -3.21
N LEU A 88 2.95 -1.82 -3.15
CA LEU A 88 2.92 -3.28 -3.23
C LEU A 88 1.93 -3.77 -4.29
N CYS A 89 1.51 -2.90 -5.21
CA CYS A 89 0.59 -3.27 -6.28
C CYS A 89 1.16 -4.37 -7.15
N TYR A 90 0.27 -5.18 -7.77
CA TYR A 90 0.69 -6.26 -8.67
C TYR A 90 1.66 -7.23 -7.97
N ASN A 91 1.19 -7.86 -6.91
CA ASN A 91 1.86 -8.92 -6.18
C ASN A 91 0.86 -10.07 -5.90
N GLN A 92 1.20 -10.98 -5.03
CA GLN A 92 0.37 -12.13 -4.67
C GLN A 92 -0.01 -12.12 -3.18
N ILE A 93 -0.11 -10.91 -2.57
CA ILE A 93 -0.28 -10.75 -1.13
C ILE A 93 -1.70 -11.17 -0.73
N VAL A 94 -1.79 -12.11 0.22
CA VAL A 94 -3.08 -12.66 0.69
C VAL A 94 -3.60 -11.98 1.95
N CYS A 95 -2.71 -11.41 2.78
CA CYS A 95 -3.09 -10.69 3.99
C CYS A 95 -2.00 -9.72 4.45
N LEU A 96 -2.41 -8.74 5.27
CA LEU A 96 -1.50 -7.90 6.03
C LEU A 96 -1.18 -8.60 7.37
N PRO A 97 0.02 -8.40 7.94
CA PRO A 97 0.36 -8.95 9.24
C PRO A 97 -0.60 -8.44 10.33
N ASN A 98 -0.95 -9.31 11.27
CA ASN A 98 -1.79 -8.96 12.43
C ASN A 98 -0.98 -8.25 13.53
N GLY A 99 -1.67 -7.55 14.42
CA GLY A 99 -1.07 -6.95 15.62
C GLY A 99 -0.12 -5.79 15.35
N ILE A 100 -0.19 -5.17 14.19
CA ILE A 100 0.62 -4.00 13.85
C ILE A 100 0.11 -2.81 14.66
N LYS A 101 1.01 -2.15 15.38
CA LYS A 101 0.73 -0.91 16.11
C LYS A 101 1.57 0.23 15.53
N GLU A 102 0.95 1.40 15.38
CA GLU A 102 1.61 2.67 15.06
C GLU A 102 2.48 2.69 13.79
N VAL A 103 1.89 2.34 12.66
CA VAL A 103 2.53 2.44 11.35
C VAL A 103 2.55 3.89 10.86
N GLY A 104 3.74 4.37 10.46
CA GLY A 104 3.93 5.73 9.96
C GLY A 104 3.52 5.97 8.50
N ILE A 105 3.03 4.93 7.82
CA ILE A 105 2.68 4.96 6.39
C ILE A 105 1.46 5.86 6.17
N LYS A 106 1.58 6.75 5.18
CA LYS A 106 0.53 7.66 4.72
C LYS A 106 -0.18 7.16 3.47
N GLN A 107 0.54 6.49 2.59
CA GLN A 107 -0.01 5.91 1.38
C GLN A 107 0.36 4.42 1.31
N LEU A 108 -0.67 3.57 1.29
CA LEU A 108 -0.53 2.13 1.17
C LEU A 108 -1.24 1.68 -0.11
N LEU A 109 -0.45 1.18 -1.06
CA LEU A 109 -0.93 0.78 -2.37
C LEU A 109 -0.83 -0.74 -2.48
N LEU A 110 -1.99 -1.40 -2.57
CA LEU A 110 -2.16 -2.86 -2.52
C LEU A 110 -3.05 -3.39 -3.67
N SER A 111 -3.31 -2.58 -4.68
CA SER A 111 -4.15 -3.01 -5.81
C SER A 111 -3.50 -4.17 -6.58
N ASN A 112 -4.35 -5.03 -7.16
CA ASN A 112 -3.91 -6.22 -7.91
C ASN A 112 -3.09 -7.17 -7.02
N ASN A 113 -3.74 -7.65 -5.97
CA ASN A 113 -3.26 -8.66 -5.04
C ASN A 113 -4.35 -9.72 -4.79
N ARG A 114 -4.19 -10.57 -3.79
CA ARG A 114 -5.13 -11.64 -3.40
C ARG A 114 -5.68 -11.44 -1.98
N LEU A 115 -5.86 -10.17 -1.56
CA LEU A 115 -6.33 -9.86 -0.22
C LEU A 115 -7.78 -10.30 -0.04
N SER A 116 -8.02 -11.23 0.87
CA SER A 116 -9.36 -11.67 1.28
C SER A 116 -9.88 -10.94 2.54
N ARG A 117 -8.97 -10.34 3.31
CA ARG A 117 -9.26 -9.56 4.52
C ARG A 117 -8.41 -8.29 4.58
N LEU A 118 -9.02 -7.22 5.09
CA LEU A 118 -8.34 -5.96 5.28
C LEU A 118 -8.13 -5.70 6.78
N ASN A 119 -6.89 -5.84 7.24
CA ASN A 119 -6.50 -5.49 8.60
C ASN A 119 -5.51 -4.32 8.57
N ILE A 120 -6.02 -3.12 8.78
CA ILE A 120 -5.21 -1.89 8.80
C ILE A 120 -5.22 -1.19 10.17
N GLY A 121 -5.60 -1.88 11.25
CA GLY A 121 -5.78 -1.31 12.59
C GLY A 121 -4.62 -0.44 13.11
N GLY A 122 -3.39 -0.76 12.71
CA GLY A 122 -2.19 -0.01 13.08
C GLY A 122 -1.85 1.19 12.19
N PHE A 123 -2.53 1.39 11.06
CA PHE A 123 -2.18 2.41 10.06
C PHE A 123 -2.86 3.76 10.34
N ARG A 124 -2.76 4.27 11.56
CA ARG A 124 -3.44 5.49 12.03
C ARG A 124 -3.07 6.77 11.30
N LYS A 125 -1.93 6.80 10.59
CA LYS A 125 -1.46 7.94 9.79
C LYS A 125 -1.81 7.83 8.31
N LEU A 126 -2.63 6.84 7.93
CA LEU A 126 -3.00 6.60 6.55
C LEU A 126 -3.85 7.76 6.02
N GLU A 127 -3.45 8.27 4.85
CA GLU A 127 -4.13 9.31 4.10
C GLU A 127 -4.80 8.74 2.85
N ARG A 128 -4.19 7.71 2.25
CA ARG A 128 -4.65 7.07 1.01
C ARG A 128 -4.47 5.56 1.07
N LEU A 129 -5.51 4.83 0.69
CA LEU A 129 -5.53 3.39 0.58
C LEU A 129 -6.01 2.97 -0.82
N THR A 130 -5.24 2.12 -1.53
CA THR A 130 -5.71 1.50 -2.76
C THR A 130 -5.67 -0.01 -2.63
N ILE A 131 -6.82 -0.64 -2.84
CA ILE A 131 -7.05 -2.08 -2.70
C ILE A 131 -7.91 -2.63 -3.85
N ASN A 132 -7.89 -1.97 -5.01
CA ASN A 132 -8.61 -2.45 -6.20
C ASN A 132 -8.13 -3.83 -6.63
N ASN A 133 -8.98 -4.60 -7.31
CA ASN A 133 -8.61 -5.91 -7.85
C ASN A 133 -8.00 -6.81 -6.77
N ASN A 134 -8.79 -7.11 -5.74
CA ASN A 134 -8.49 -8.05 -4.67
C ASN A 134 -9.71 -8.97 -4.44
N GLU A 135 -9.67 -9.79 -3.39
CA GLU A 135 -10.70 -10.78 -3.07
C GLU A 135 -11.50 -10.40 -1.81
N LEU A 136 -11.63 -9.10 -1.53
CA LEU A 136 -12.28 -8.59 -0.32
C LEU A 136 -13.80 -8.74 -0.39
N ASN A 137 -14.39 -9.46 0.56
CA ASN A 137 -15.83 -9.56 0.74
C ASN A 137 -16.40 -8.50 1.68
N ILE A 138 -15.58 -8.07 2.66
CA ILE A 138 -15.95 -7.09 3.66
C ILE A 138 -14.81 -6.08 3.77
N VAL A 139 -15.16 -4.78 3.76
CA VAL A 139 -14.25 -3.69 4.06
C VAL A 139 -14.77 -2.97 5.30
N ALA A 140 -14.11 -3.22 6.44
CA ALA A 140 -14.42 -2.59 7.70
C ALA A 140 -13.19 -1.88 8.26
N LEU A 141 -13.39 -0.69 8.83
CA LEU A 141 -12.34 0.04 9.52
C LEU A 141 -12.49 -0.16 11.04
N GLU A 142 -11.56 -0.92 11.61
CA GLU A 142 -11.46 -1.09 13.05
C GLU A 142 -10.61 0.03 13.66
N GLY A 143 -11.23 0.93 14.42
CA GLY A 143 -10.59 2.07 15.06
C GLY A 143 -10.72 3.39 14.29
N VAL A 144 -9.91 4.40 14.64
CA VAL A 144 -10.02 5.75 14.11
C VAL A 144 -8.86 6.07 13.16
N TYR A 145 -9.17 6.61 11.99
CA TYR A 145 -8.24 6.99 10.91
C TYR A 145 -8.40 8.50 10.61
N PRO A 146 -7.84 9.36 11.45
CA PRO A 146 -8.13 10.82 11.43
C PRO A 146 -7.61 11.53 10.18
N PHE A 147 -6.76 10.88 9.39
CA PHE A 147 -6.14 11.47 8.21
C PHE A 147 -6.56 10.80 6.90
N LEU A 148 -7.38 9.74 6.95
CA LEU A 148 -7.77 8.96 5.77
C LEU A 148 -8.74 9.78 4.91
N LYS A 149 -8.31 10.08 3.69
CA LYS A 149 -9.04 10.92 2.74
C LYS A 149 -9.73 10.11 1.66
N ASP A 150 -9.04 9.11 1.13
CA ASP A 150 -9.48 8.40 -0.05
C ASP A 150 -9.21 6.90 0.06
N ILE A 151 -10.20 6.09 -0.34
CA ILE A 151 -10.10 4.64 -0.44
C ILE A 151 -10.54 4.21 -1.84
N TRP A 152 -9.68 3.51 -2.58
CA TRP A 152 -10.01 2.87 -3.85
C TRP A 152 -10.12 1.36 -3.65
N MET A 153 -11.29 0.79 -3.92
CA MET A 153 -11.61 -0.61 -3.66
C MET A 153 -12.37 -1.30 -4.81
N GLY A 154 -12.31 -0.76 -6.01
CA GLY A 154 -12.96 -1.33 -7.19
C GLY A 154 -12.53 -2.76 -7.48
N ASN A 155 -13.36 -3.53 -8.18
CA ASN A 155 -13.12 -4.93 -8.53
C ASN A 155 -12.75 -5.81 -7.33
N ASN A 156 -13.56 -5.74 -6.29
CA ASN A 156 -13.57 -6.69 -5.17
C ASN A 156 -14.99 -7.25 -5.06
N PRO A 157 -15.17 -8.51 -4.63
CA PRO A 157 -16.50 -9.09 -4.41
C PRO A 157 -17.13 -8.59 -3.10
N ILE A 158 -17.13 -7.26 -2.88
CA ILE A 158 -17.55 -6.65 -1.62
C ILE A 158 -19.06 -6.80 -1.43
N LYS A 159 -19.44 -7.43 -0.31
CA LYS A 159 -20.82 -7.56 0.13
C LYS A 159 -21.19 -6.55 1.22
N ARG A 160 -20.19 -6.07 1.97
CA ARG A 160 -20.41 -5.13 3.07
C ARG A 160 -19.26 -4.13 3.20
N ILE A 161 -19.62 -2.85 3.39
CA ILE A 161 -18.68 -1.79 3.77
C ILE A 161 -19.13 -1.24 5.13
N ALA A 162 -18.26 -1.30 6.13
CA ALA A 162 -18.49 -0.77 7.48
C ALA A 162 -17.47 0.34 7.77
N ILE A 163 -17.74 1.53 7.24
CA ILE A 163 -16.93 2.74 7.42
C ILE A 163 -17.86 3.85 7.89
N THR A 164 -17.51 4.51 8.98
CA THR A 164 -18.31 5.59 9.58
C THR A 164 -17.52 6.90 9.61
N LYS A 165 -18.23 8.03 9.75
CA LYS A 165 -17.60 9.33 10.01
C LYS A 165 -16.81 9.35 11.33
N THR A 166 -17.18 8.51 12.27
CA THR A 166 -16.45 8.36 13.56
C THR A 166 -15.10 7.70 13.34
N ASN A 167 -15.03 6.65 12.50
CA ASN A 167 -13.71 6.02 12.25
C ASN A 167 -12.88 6.77 11.20
N ALA A 168 -13.48 7.48 10.25
CA ALA A 168 -12.76 8.20 9.20
C ALA A 168 -13.35 9.61 8.97
N PRO A 169 -13.15 10.55 9.92
CA PRO A 169 -13.79 11.87 9.90
C PRO A 169 -13.37 12.73 8.70
N THR A 170 -12.18 12.50 8.16
CA THR A 170 -11.62 13.26 7.00
C THR A 170 -11.87 12.60 5.65
N LEU A 171 -12.56 11.44 5.63
CA LEU A 171 -12.78 10.68 4.41
C LEU A 171 -13.62 11.49 3.41
N ARG A 172 -13.09 11.68 2.22
CA ARG A 172 -13.68 12.44 1.11
C ARG A 172 -14.40 11.54 0.14
N GLY A 173 -13.80 10.37 -0.17
CA GLY A 173 -14.34 9.46 -1.16
C GLY A 173 -13.99 8.01 -0.95
N ILE A 174 -14.96 7.16 -1.29
CA ILE A 174 -14.79 5.73 -1.48
C ILE A 174 -15.05 5.46 -2.96
N TYR A 175 -14.05 4.93 -3.65
CA TYR A 175 -14.08 4.70 -5.09
C TYR A 175 -14.17 3.20 -5.34
N THR A 176 -15.27 2.77 -5.96
CA THR A 176 -15.53 1.36 -6.27
C THR A 176 -15.16 0.99 -7.70
N TYR A 177 -14.59 1.92 -8.45
CA TYR A 177 -14.15 1.72 -9.84
C TYR A 177 -12.69 1.32 -9.91
N THR A 178 -12.28 0.67 -11.00
CA THR A 178 -10.90 0.26 -11.26
C THR A 178 -10.02 1.44 -11.62
N TYR A 179 -8.90 1.55 -10.95
CA TYR A 179 -7.81 2.45 -11.33
C TYR A 179 -6.50 1.72 -11.49
N SER A 180 -5.69 2.18 -12.44
CA SER A 180 -4.30 1.77 -12.51
C SER A 180 -3.55 2.30 -11.28
N CYS A 181 -2.56 1.58 -10.80
CA CYS A 181 -1.70 1.97 -9.67
C CYS A 181 -0.82 3.21 -9.93
N ASN A 182 -1.08 3.94 -11.00
CA ASN A 182 -0.32 5.11 -11.37
C ASN A 182 -0.88 6.35 -10.65
N ILE A 183 -0.18 6.78 -9.59
CA ILE A 183 -0.56 7.89 -8.69
C ILE A 183 -0.73 9.23 -9.45
N LYS A 184 -0.19 9.35 -10.67
CA LYS A 184 -0.18 10.61 -11.43
C LYS A 184 -1.47 10.91 -12.19
N ASN A 185 -2.33 9.93 -12.43
CA ASN A 185 -3.53 10.08 -13.27
C ASN A 185 -4.81 9.75 -12.51
N VAL A 186 -5.10 10.48 -11.44
CA VAL A 186 -6.46 10.49 -10.88
C VAL A 186 -7.27 11.42 -11.77
N ALA A 187 -7.97 10.85 -12.76
CA ALA A 187 -8.85 11.63 -13.61
C ALA A 187 -10.01 12.20 -12.79
N GLU A 188 -10.30 13.49 -12.97
CA GLU A 188 -11.28 14.30 -12.24
C GLU A 188 -12.76 13.89 -12.46
N ASN A 189 -13.04 12.83 -13.23
CA ASN A 189 -14.37 12.55 -13.77
C ASN A 189 -15.21 11.51 -13.02
N TYR A 190 -14.79 11.03 -11.82
CA TYR A 190 -15.54 10.01 -11.10
C TYR A 190 -16.18 10.57 -9.84
N LYS A 191 -17.51 10.37 -9.73
CA LYS A 191 -18.26 10.72 -8.51
C LYS A 191 -17.94 9.67 -7.41
N PRO A 192 -17.31 10.08 -6.29
CA PRO A 192 -17.12 9.18 -5.17
C PRO A 192 -18.47 8.83 -4.53
N LEU A 193 -18.54 7.65 -3.93
CA LEU A 193 -19.63 7.32 -3.01
C LEU A 193 -19.55 8.29 -1.83
N MET A 194 -20.43 9.29 -1.79
CA MET A 194 -20.42 10.31 -0.76
C MET A 194 -20.95 9.73 0.55
N LEU A 195 -20.18 9.85 1.60
CA LEU A 195 -20.64 9.57 2.96
C LEU A 195 -21.70 10.62 3.34
N THR A 196 -22.97 10.24 3.39
CA THR A 196 -24.03 11.12 3.88
C THR A 196 -23.82 11.49 5.33
N LYS A 197 -24.26 12.69 5.75
CA LYS A 197 -24.24 13.15 7.14
C LYS A 197 -25.18 12.26 7.97
N GLY A 198 -24.63 11.51 8.91
CA GLY A 198 -25.40 10.78 9.92
C GLY A 198 -25.42 9.26 9.68
N ASN A 199 -25.00 8.53 10.70
CA ASN A 199 -25.05 7.09 10.92
C ASN A 199 -24.23 6.18 9.99
N ALA A 200 -23.81 5.04 10.55
CA ALA A 200 -23.05 4.01 9.85
C ALA A 200 -23.63 3.71 8.47
N ILE A 201 -22.80 3.82 7.44
CA ILE A 201 -23.17 3.34 6.11
C ILE A 201 -22.94 1.83 6.12
N ASP A 202 -23.94 1.07 6.57
CA ASP A 202 -24.08 -0.31 6.19
C ASP A 202 -24.67 -0.32 4.74
N ILE A 203 -23.81 -0.11 3.77
CA ILE A 203 -24.21 -0.29 2.37
C ILE A 203 -24.22 -1.79 2.12
N PHE A 204 -25.39 -2.40 2.22
CA PHE A 204 -25.65 -3.69 1.63
C PHE A 204 -25.65 -3.52 0.11
N LEU A 205 -24.54 -3.86 -0.56
CA LEU A 205 -24.38 -3.77 -2.02
C LEU A 205 -25.29 -4.78 -2.80
N GLY A 206 -26.32 -5.31 -2.16
CA GLY A 206 -27.30 -6.19 -2.82
C GLY A 206 -28.19 -5.51 -3.87
N LYS A 207 -28.09 -4.19 -4.10
CA LYS A 207 -28.92 -3.41 -5.03
C LYS A 207 -28.23 -2.26 -5.76
N LEU A 208 -26.95 -2.31 -6.02
CA LEU A 208 -26.39 -1.45 -7.05
C LEU A 208 -26.70 -2.10 -8.41
N LYS A 209 -27.88 -1.77 -8.97
CA LYS A 209 -28.14 -1.96 -10.40
C LYS A 209 -27.02 -1.25 -11.15
N THR A 210 -26.31 -1.98 -11.97
CA THR A 210 -25.53 -1.45 -13.08
C THR A 210 -26.51 -0.78 -14.02
N ASP A 211 -26.66 0.53 -13.91
CA ASP A 211 -27.26 1.29 -15.00
C ASP A 211 -26.19 1.35 -16.11
N ASN A 212 -26.57 0.77 -17.25
CA ASN A 212 -25.84 0.74 -18.52
C ASN A 212 -25.49 2.12 -19.04
#